data_a5b8cfc0e6061f5fed60f722a654f39e
#
_entry.id   a5b8cfc0e6061f5fed60f722a654f39e
#
_cell.length_a   1.000
_cell.length_b   1.000
_cell.length_c   1.000
_cell.angle_alpha   90.00
_cell.angle_beta   90.00
_cell.angle_gamma   90.00
#
_symmetry.space_group_name_H-M   'P 1'
#
loop_
_entity.id
_entity.type
_entity.pdbx_description
1 polymer ?
#
loop_
_entity_poly.entity_id
_entity_poly.type
_entity_poly.pdbx_seq_one_letter_code
_entity_poly.pdbx_strand_id
1 'polypeptide(L)'
;MADDLLELIAAEGLRDVILLGHSMGGKTVMRFAQKNGFLVDRMIVVDMGIKQYRPHHDQIFQGLFHVDVDHVKSRKEAEERLTQFVTEPSTVQFLMKNLYWKTPEQLAWRFNLDVLNREINAILSAMPDETIDTPTLMLTGGQSGYVPAKDFDSISELIPNAEFKVIASAGHWVHAEAPAAFIEAVETYLL
;
A
#
# COMPACT_ATOMS: atom_id res chain seq x y z
N MET A 1 -1.87 -1.21 12.35
CA MET A 1 -0.90 -0.66 11.34
C MET A 1 -0.43 0.76 11.70
N ALA A 2 -1.32 1.77 11.85
CA ALA A 2 -0.84 3.10 12.26
C ALA A 2 -0.23 3.10 13.68
N ASP A 3 -0.83 2.36 14.60
CA ASP A 3 -0.31 2.24 15.96
C ASP A 3 0.98 1.41 16.01
N ASP A 4 1.13 0.38 15.15
CA ASP A 4 2.39 -0.38 15.00
C ASP A 4 3.53 0.52 14.46
N LEU A 5 3.19 1.46 13.55
CA LEU A 5 4.16 2.44 13.06
C LEU A 5 4.59 3.41 14.18
N LEU A 6 3.67 3.80 15.06
CA LEU A 6 4.00 4.60 16.24
C LEU A 6 4.96 3.86 17.19
N GLU A 7 4.70 2.59 17.44
CA GLU A 7 5.58 1.75 18.27
C GLU A 7 6.98 1.64 17.67
N LEU A 8 7.08 1.44 16.34
CA LEU A 8 8.37 1.40 15.64
C LEU A 8 9.13 2.73 15.78
N ILE A 9 8.47 3.86 15.49
CA ILE A 9 9.08 5.20 15.59
C ILE A 9 9.57 5.47 17.01
N ALA A 10 8.76 5.10 18.01
CA ALA A 10 9.14 5.26 19.43
C ALA A 10 10.30 4.34 19.82
N ALA A 11 10.27 3.07 19.41
CA ALA A 11 11.32 2.10 19.72
C ALA A 11 12.68 2.48 19.13
N GLU A 12 12.67 3.03 17.89
CA GLU A 12 13.90 3.47 17.20
C GLU A 12 14.29 4.92 17.55
N GLY A 13 13.49 5.62 18.37
CA GLY A 13 13.76 7.01 18.79
C GLY A 13 13.74 8.01 17.64
N LEU A 14 12.98 7.73 16.56
CA LEU A 14 12.93 8.57 15.36
C LEU A 14 12.12 9.84 15.61
N ARG A 15 12.52 10.93 14.94
CA ARG A 15 11.85 12.24 14.97
C ARG A 15 11.86 12.82 13.56
N ASP A 16 10.92 13.72 13.28
CA ASP A 16 10.81 14.41 12.01
C ASP A 16 10.90 13.43 10.82
N VAL A 17 10.10 12.35 10.91
CA VAL A 17 10.17 11.25 9.95
C VAL A 17 9.50 11.64 8.62
N ILE A 18 10.05 11.14 7.52
CA ILE A 18 9.40 11.17 6.22
C ILE A 18 8.72 9.82 6.01
N LEU A 19 7.41 9.84 5.79
CA LEU A 19 6.64 8.62 5.59
C LEU A 19 6.26 8.47 4.11
N LEU A 20 6.59 7.32 3.52
CA LEU A 20 6.13 6.95 2.19
C LEU A 20 5.26 5.70 2.28
N GLY A 21 4.03 5.78 1.78
CA GLY A 21 3.09 4.66 1.76
C GLY A 21 2.47 4.44 0.38
N HIS A 22 2.55 3.21 -0.13
CA HIS A 22 1.89 2.79 -1.36
C HIS A 22 0.62 2.00 -1.05
N SER A 23 -0.47 2.28 -1.73
CA SER A 23 -1.73 1.55 -1.62
C SER A 23 -2.21 1.48 -0.15
N MET A 24 -2.37 0.29 0.43
CA MET A 24 -2.68 0.09 1.85
C MET A 24 -1.71 0.87 2.77
N GLY A 25 -0.43 0.92 2.42
CA GLY A 25 0.57 1.74 3.12
C GLY A 25 0.24 3.22 3.07
N GLY A 26 -0.35 3.71 1.97
CA GLY A 26 -0.84 5.09 1.84
C GLY A 26 -1.92 5.41 2.87
N LYS A 27 -2.91 4.53 3.04
CA LYS A 27 -3.91 4.71 4.11
C LYS A 27 -3.30 4.63 5.51
N THR A 28 -2.31 3.77 5.69
CA THR A 28 -1.60 3.64 6.97
C THR A 28 -0.89 4.94 7.35
N VAL A 29 -0.14 5.54 6.44
CA VAL A 29 0.60 6.78 6.72
C VAL A 29 -0.34 7.98 6.86
N MET A 30 -1.41 8.06 6.05
CA MET A 30 -2.45 9.07 6.24
C MET A 30 -3.12 8.96 7.61
N ARG A 31 -3.52 7.74 8.03
CA ARG A 31 -4.10 7.53 9.36
C ARG A 31 -3.11 7.81 10.49
N PHE A 32 -1.85 7.50 10.28
CA PHE A 32 -0.80 7.86 11.23
C PHE A 32 -0.67 9.38 11.37
N ALA A 33 -0.63 10.12 10.26
CA ALA A 33 -0.50 11.58 10.25
C ALA A 33 -1.71 12.28 10.90
N GLN A 34 -2.94 11.77 10.72
CA GLN A 34 -4.11 12.27 11.43
C GLN A 34 -3.94 12.26 12.96
N LYS A 35 -3.33 11.20 13.51
CA LYS A 35 -3.17 11.03 14.95
C LYS A 35 -1.85 11.59 15.49
N ASN A 36 -0.80 11.58 14.69
CA ASN A 36 0.58 11.82 15.11
C ASN A 36 1.33 12.74 14.14
N GLY A 37 0.65 13.67 13.48
CA GLY A 37 1.25 14.55 12.48
C GLY A 37 2.47 15.32 12.97
N PHE A 38 2.54 15.64 14.27
CA PHE A 38 3.68 16.33 14.89
C PHE A 38 5.01 15.54 14.86
N LEU A 39 4.97 14.23 14.54
CA LEU A 39 6.15 13.39 14.34
C LEU A 39 6.59 13.32 12.88
N VAL A 40 5.77 13.81 11.93
CA VAL A 40 5.95 13.63 10.50
C VAL A 40 6.36 14.95 9.87
N ASP A 41 7.57 15.01 9.31
CA ASP A 41 8.04 16.17 8.56
C ASP A 41 7.31 16.27 7.20
N ARG A 42 7.29 15.19 6.45
CA ARG A 42 6.64 15.08 5.14
C ARG A 42 6.02 13.71 4.92
N MET A 43 4.98 13.66 4.10
CA MET A 43 4.34 12.41 3.72
C MET A 43 4.27 12.26 2.19
N ILE A 44 4.47 11.05 1.70
CA ILE A 44 4.31 10.67 0.29
C ILE A 44 3.30 9.54 0.22
N VAL A 45 2.17 9.79 -0.43
CA VAL A 45 1.11 8.79 -0.63
C VAL A 45 1.12 8.37 -2.10
N VAL A 46 1.40 7.09 -2.34
CA VAL A 46 1.54 6.56 -3.69
C VAL A 46 0.29 5.77 -4.07
N ASP A 47 -0.43 6.31 -5.04
CA ASP A 47 -1.60 5.75 -5.72
C ASP A 47 -2.68 5.21 -4.78
N MET A 48 -3.03 6.02 -3.77
CA MET A 48 -4.12 5.76 -2.83
C MET A 48 -4.81 7.07 -2.44
N GLY A 49 -6.14 7.09 -2.48
CA GLY A 49 -6.95 8.23 -2.07
C GLY A 49 -7.63 8.02 -0.72
N ILE A 50 -8.44 9.00 -0.36
CA ILE A 50 -9.14 9.08 0.94
C ILE A 50 -10.50 8.37 0.93
N LYS A 51 -11.05 8.08 -0.24
CA LYS A 51 -12.39 7.49 -0.42
C LYS A 51 -12.47 6.05 0.05
N GLN A 52 -13.71 5.56 0.18
CA GLN A 52 -13.98 4.14 0.30
C GLN A 52 -13.77 3.46 -1.07
N TYR A 53 -13.10 2.31 -1.05
CA TYR A 53 -12.93 1.45 -2.21
C TYR A 53 -13.87 0.25 -2.14
N ARG A 54 -14.35 -0.19 -3.32
CA ARG A 54 -15.13 -1.43 -3.39
C ARG A 54 -14.21 -2.64 -3.19
N PRO A 55 -14.65 -3.67 -2.44
CA PRO A 55 -13.92 -4.93 -2.37
C PRO A 55 -13.72 -5.52 -3.78
N HIS A 56 -12.51 -5.89 -4.11
CA HIS A 56 -12.14 -6.53 -5.38
C HIS A 56 -11.00 -7.54 -5.21
N HIS A 57 -10.76 -7.94 -3.96
CA HIS A 57 -9.64 -8.83 -3.61
C HIS A 57 -10.08 -10.28 -3.38
N ASP A 58 -11.36 -10.63 -3.61
CA ASP A 58 -11.89 -11.96 -3.30
C ASP A 58 -11.11 -13.08 -3.98
N GLN A 59 -10.80 -12.92 -5.29
CA GLN A 59 -10.01 -13.90 -6.03
C GLN A 59 -8.57 -14.01 -5.50
N ILE A 60 -7.98 -12.91 -5.05
CA ILE A 60 -6.65 -12.90 -4.46
C ILE A 60 -6.66 -13.68 -3.16
N PHE A 61 -7.62 -13.43 -2.26
CA PHE A 61 -7.74 -14.17 -1.01
C PHE A 61 -8.02 -15.66 -1.25
N GLN A 62 -8.93 -15.98 -2.18
CA GLN A 62 -9.19 -17.36 -2.56
C GLN A 62 -7.93 -18.06 -3.05
N GLY A 63 -7.14 -17.41 -3.90
CA GLY A 63 -5.87 -17.95 -4.40
C GLY A 63 -4.84 -18.14 -3.29
N LEU A 64 -4.70 -17.14 -2.39
CA LEU A 64 -3.76 -17.21 -1.27
C LEU A 64 -4.09 -18.36 -0.29
N PHE A 65 -5.37 -18.55 0.04
CA PHE A 65 -5.80 -19.69 0.86
C PHE A 65 -5.65 -21.02 0.12
N HIS A 66 -5.90 -21.05 -1.21
CA HIS A 66 -5.76 -22.26 -2.02
C HIS A 66 -4.32 -22.75 -2.14
N VAL A 67 -3.34 -21.89 -1.97
CA VAL A 67 -1.92 -22.29 -1.94
C VAL A 67 -1.65 -23.32 -0.86
N ASP A 68 -2.32 -23.24 0.29
CA ASP A 68 -2.18 -24.20 1.39
C ASP A 68 -0.71 -24.42 1.79
N VAL A 69 -0.13 -23.36 2.37
CA VAL A 69 1.31 -23.29 2.69
C VAL A 69 1.81 -24.38 3.63
N ASP A 70 0.93 -25.06 4.35
CA ASP A 70 1.27 -26.16 5.25
C ASP A 70 1.52 -27.47 4.49
N HIS A 71 0.97 -27.63 3.29
CA HIS A 71 1.04 -28.87 2.52
C HIS A 71 1.79 -28.74 1.18
N VAL A 72 1.92 -27.54 0.64
CA VAL A 72 2.64 -27.31 -0.63
C VAL A 72 4.14 -27.58 -0.48
N LYS A 73 4.74 -28.27 -1.49
CA LYS A 73 6.12 -28.77 -1.40
C LYS A 73 7.16 -27.87 -2.06
N SER A 74 6.74 -26.91 -2.88
CA SER A 74 7.66 -26.04 -3.60
C SER A 74 7.03 -24.68 -3.91
N ARG A 75 7.88 -23.68 -4.16
CA ARG A 75 7.42 -22.37 -4.64
C ARG A 75 6.71 -22.48 -6.00
N LYS A 76 7.15 -23.41 -6.87
CA LYS A 76 6.53 -23.65 -8.17
C LYS A 76 5.10 -24.17 -8.01
N GLU A 77 4.89 -25.16 -7.14
CA GLU A 77 3.55 -25.65 -6.84
C GLU A 77 2.66 -24.58 -6.21
N ALA A 78 3.21 -23.74 -5.33
CA ALA A 78 2.48 -22.62 -4.75
C ALA A 78 2.03 -21.63 -5.83
N GLU A 79 2.89 -21.30 -6.78
CA GLU A 79 2.58 -20.43 -7.91
C GLU A 79 1.51 -21.04 -8.84
N GLU A 80 1.62 -22.32 -9.15
CA GLU A 80 0.64 -23.07 -9.94
C GLU A 80 -0.75 -23.08 -9.29
N ARG A 81 -0.83 -23.18 -7.97
CA ARG A 81 -2.09 -23.09 -7.23
C ARG A 81 -2.64 -21.66 -7.21
N LEU A 82 -1.79 -20.65 -6.97
CA LEU A 82 -2.17 -19.25 -6.93
C LEU A 82 -2.73 -18.78 -8.28
N THR A 83 -2.10 -19.17 -9.38
CA THR A 83 -2.47 -18.77 -10.74
C THR A 83 -3.81 -19.31 -11.23
N GLN A 84 -4.41 -20.26 -10.51
CA GLN A 84 -5.78 -20.70 -10.78
C GLN A 84 -6.83 -19.61 -10.45
N PHE A 85 -6.48 -18.66 -9.59
CA PHE A 85 -7.36 -17.59 -9.13
C PHE A 85 -6.87 -16.20 -9.56
N VAL A 86 -5.56 -16.01 -9.60
CA VAL A 86 -4.92 -14.71 -9.90
C VAL A 86 -4.19 -14.82 -11.23
N THR A 87 -4.73 -14.20 -12.26
CA THR A 87 -4.22 -14.32 -13.64
C THR A 87 -3.27 -13.19 -14.05
N GLU A 88 -3.27 -12.07 -13.31
CA GLU A 88 -2.44 -10.92 -13.62
C GLU A 88 -0.98 -11.17 -13.15
N PRO A 89 0.03 -11.22 -14.08
CA PRO A 89 1.38 -11.66 -13.75
C PRO A 89 2.11 -10.81 -12.73
N SER A 90 1.92 -9.49 -12.74
CA SER A 90 2.59 -8.59 -11.79
C SER A 90 2.06 -8.80 -10.38
N THR A 91 0.76 -9.04 -10.23
CA THR A 91 0.13 -9.39 -8.96
C THR A 91 0.64 -10.74 -8.44
N VAL A 92 0.73 -11.75 -9.30
CA VAL A 92 1.29 -13.07 -8.93
C VAL A 92 2.72 -12.92 -8.43
N GLN A 93 3.56 -12.21 -9.17
CA GLN A 93 4.96 -11.98 -8.77
C GLN A 93 5.06 -11.23 -7.43
N PHE A 94 4.24 -10.20 -7.22
CA PHE A 94 4.19 -9.46 -5.96
C PHE A 94 3.80 -10.38 -4.80
N LEU A 95 2.74 -11.15 -4.95
CA LEU A 95 2.28 -12.08 -3.90
C LEU A 95 3.35 -13.13 -3.60
N MET A 96 3.94 -13.74 -4.62
CA MET A 96 4.98 -14.75 -4.49
C MET A 96 6.28 -14.25 -3.83
N LYS A 97 6.59 -12.93 -3.86
CA LYS A 97 7.70 -12.35 -3.07
C LYS A 97 7.47 -12.45 -1.56
N ASN A 98 6.23 -12.56 -1.12
CA ASN A 98 5.85 -12.71 0.28
C ASN A 98 5.84 -14.18 0.74
N LEU A 99 6.05 -15.14 -0.15
CA LEU A 99 6.18 -16.54 0.21
C LEU A 99 7.65 -16.83 0.59
N TYR A 100 7.88 -17.44 1.75
CA TYR A 100 9.23 -17.77 2.22
C TYR A 100 9.27 -19.14 2.89
N TRP A 101 10.45 -19.72 2.98
CA TRP A 101 10.69 -20.93 3.74
C TRP A 101 10.79 -20.61 5.23
N LYS A 102 9.78 -21.00 6.01
CA LYS A 102 9.77 -20.88 7.47
C LYS A 102 10.71 -21.91 8.11
N THR A 103 10.71 -23.11 7.55
CA THR A 103 11.65 -24.20 7.82
C THR A 103 12.11 -24.79 6.48
N PRO A 104 13.11 -25.69 6.43
CA PRO A 104 13.52 -26.35 5.19
C PRO A 104 12.38 -27.09 4.46
N GLU A 105 11.30 -27.41 5.17
CA GLU A 105 10.20 -28.25 4.67
C GLU A 105 8.85 -27.53 4.61
N GLN A 106 8.74 -26.31 5.19
CA GLN A 106 7.48 -25.58 5.31
C GLN A 106 7.58 -24.17 4.76
N LEU A 107 6.70 -23.85 3.82
CA LEU A 107 6.47 -22.49 3.33
C LEU A 107 5.52 -21.72 4.25
N ALA A 108 5.62 -20.40 4.23
CA ALA A 108 4.70 -19.50 4.93
C ALA A 108 4.58 -18.16 4.20
N TRP A 109 3.47 -17.45 4.42
CA TRP A 109 3.32 -16.06 4.02
C TRP A 109 3.97 -15.13 5.04
N ARG A 110 4.63 -14.06 4.59
CA ARG A 110 5.19 -13.02 5.48
C ARG A 110 4.12 -12.19 6.15
N PHE A 111 2.97 -12.03 5.51
CA PHE A 111 1.82 -11.31 6.03
C PHE A 111 0.86 -12.25 6.75
N ASN A 112 0.06 -11.71 7.67
CA ASN A 112 -1.00 -12.44 8.35
C ASN A 112 -2.25 -12.49 7.46
N LEU A 113 -2.38 -13.58 6.67
CA LEU A 113 -3.45 -13.75 5.68
C LEU A 113 -4.85 -13.70 6.31
N ASP A 114 -5.03 -14.37 7.44
CA ASP A 114 -6.33 -14.43 8.13
C ASP A 114 -6.78 -13.04 8.61
N VAL A 115 -5.85 -12.28 9.18
CA VAL A 115 -6.13 -10.91 9.64
C VAL A 115 -6.42 -10.00 8.44
N LEU A 116 -5.64 -10.07 7.37
CA LEU A 116 -5.87 -9.24 6.18
C LEU A 116 -7.23 -9.54 5.55
N ASN A 117 -7.60 -10.80 5.43
CA ASN A 117 -8.90 -11.20 4.90
C ASN A 117 -10.05 -10.72 5.79
N ARG A 118 -9.93 -10.86 7.10
CA ARG A 118 -10.95 -10.41 8.06
C ARG A 118 -11.11 -8.89 8.05
N GLU A 119 -10.01 -8.15 7.94
CA GLU A 119 -9.97 -6.69 8.07
C GLU A 119 -10.02 -5.96 6.72
N ILE A 120 -10.20 -6.65 5.59
CA ILE A 120 -10.13 -6.02 4.26
C ILE A 120 -11.12 -4.86 4.10
N ASN A 121 -12.32 -4.98 4.65
CA ASN A 121 -13.31 -3.92 4.57
C ASN A 121 -12.89 -2.66 5.36
N ALA A 122 -12.23 -2.84 6.51
CA ALA A 122 -11.67 -1.73 7.28
C ALA A 122 -10.51 -1.05 6.53
N ILE A 123 -9.66 -1.84 5.85
CA ILE A 123 -8.58 -1.33 5.00
C ILE A 123 -9.14 -0.52 3.82
N LEU A 124 -10.24 -0.95 3.22
CA LEU A 124 -10.88 -0.31 2.07
C LEU A 124 -11.82 0.84 2.45
N SER A 125 -12.13 1.05 3.73
CA SER A 125 -13.02 2.12 4.20
C SER A 125 -12.48 3.52 3.85
N ALA A 126 -13.35 4.53 3.79
CA ALA A 126 -12.92 5.93 3.65
C ALA A 126 -12.04 6.34 4.83
N MET A 127 -11.15 7.31 4.60
CA MET A 127 -10.43 7.97 5.68
C MET A 127 -11.43 8.71 6.58
N PRO A 128 -11.19 8.77 7.90
CA PRO A 128 -11.97 9.64 8.79
C PRO A 128 -11.88 11.11 8.34
N ASP A 129 -12.93 11.87 8.60
CA ASP A 129 -13.01 13.31 8.33
C ASP A 129 -12.25 14.11 9.41
N GLU A 130 -10.94 13.92 9.41
CA GLU A 130 -9.98 14.59 10.29
C GLU A 130 -8.87 15.14 9.42
N THR A 131 -8.64 16.45 9.43
CA THR A 131 -7.65 17.14 8.59
C THR A 131 -6.23 16.60 8.82
N ILE A 132 -5.46 16.51 7.75
CA ILE A 132 -4.03 16.17 7.77
C ILE A 132 -3.25 17.41 7.36
N ASP A 133 -2.61 18.07 8.31
CA ASP A 133 -1.81 19.28 8.06
C ASP A 133 -0.39 19.01 7.56
N THR A 134 0.05 17.75 7.63
CA THR A 134 1.38 17.31 7.17
C THR A 134 1.57 17.61 5.68
N PRO A 135 2.67 18.29 5.27
CA PRO A 135 3.03 18.44 3.86
C PRO A 135 3.03 17.09 3.15
N THR A 136 2.29 16.98 2.05
CA THR A 136 2.00 15.68 1.43
C THR A 136 2.16 15.71 -0.08
N LEU A 137 2.94 14.80 -0.64
CA LEU A 137 2.93 14.49 -2.07
C LEU A 137 1.95 13.36 -2.34
N MET A 138 0.91 13.63 -3.13
CA MET A 138 0.01 12.64 -3.72
C MET A 138 0.56 12.22 -5.09
N LEU A 139 1.27 11.11 -5.15
CA LEU A 139 1.91 10.59 -6.37
C LEU A 139 1.05 9.49 -6.98
N THR A 140 0.47 9.72 -8.15
CA THR A 140 -0.54 8.84 -8.74
C THR A 140 -0.14 8.31 -10.11
N GLY A 141 -0.60 7.11 -10.45
CA GLY A 141 -0.46 6.55 -11.80
C GLY A 141 -1.58 7.06 -12.73
N GLY A 142 -1.18 7.60 -13.90
CA GLY A 142 -2.15 8.13 -14.87
C GLY A 142 -3.06 7.08 -15.51
N GLN A 143 -2.65 5.80 -15.46
CA GLN A 143 -3.44 4.65 -15.93
C GLN A 143 -4.14 3.92 -14.77
N SER A 144 -3.98 4.40 -13.54
CA SER A 144 -4.63 3.83 -12.37
C SER A 144 -6.03 4.42 -12.15
N GLY A 145 -6.97 3.58 -11.71
CA GLY A 145 -8.30 4.01 -11.30
C GLY A 145 -8.42 4.38 -9.82
N TYR A 146 -7.33 4.28 -9.04
CA TYR A 146 -7.38 4.50 -7.60
C TYR A 146 -7.59 5.97 -7.23
N VAL A 147 -6.85 6.88 -7.87
CA VAL A 147 -6.91 8.32 -7.58
C VAL A 147 -7.10 9.11 -8.88
N PRO A 148 -8.29 9.09 -9.47
CA PRO A 148 -8.56 9.92 -10.65
C PRO A 148 -8.57 11.40 -10.30
N ALA A 149 -8.26 12.27 -11.26
CA ALA A 149 -8.14 13.72 -11.04
C ALA A 149 -9.40 14.37 -10.41
N LYS A 150 -10.57 13.82 -10.63
CA LYS A 150 -11.83 14.29 -10.00
C LYS A 150 -11.84 14.15 -8.46
N ASP A 151 -10.94 13.36 -7.89
CA ASP A 151 -10.84 13.16 -6.44
C ASP A 151 -9.89 14.18 -5.79
N PHE A 152 -9.15 14.99 -6.57
CA PHE A 152 -8.14 15.93 -6.05
C PHE A 152 -8.72 17.00 -5.14
N ASP A 153 -9.88 17.57 -5.50
CA ASP A 153 -10.53 18.59 -4.68
C ASP A 153 -10.87 18.04 -3.29
N SER A 154 -11.50 16.87 -3.23
CA SER A 154 -11.85 16.22 -1.95
C SER A 154 -10.63 15.82 -1.13
N ILE A 155 -9.53 15.44 -1.80
CA ILE A 155 -8.26 15.17 -1.12
C ILE A 155 -7.69 16.45 -0.55
N SER A 156 -7.73 17.57 -1.29
CA SER A 156 -7.24 18.87 -0.81
C SER A 156 -8.07 19.45 0.34
N GLU A 157 -9.36 19.11 0.42
CA GLU A 157 -10.20 19.46 1.59
C GLU A 157 -9.71 18.75 2.87
N LEU A 158 -9.31 17.47 2.77
CA LEU A 158 -8.80 16.70 3.91
C LEU A 158 -7.31 16.93 4.18
N ILE A 159 -6.51 17.17 3.12
CA ILE A 159 -5.07 17.37 3.16
C ILE A 159 -4.73 18.73 2.50
N PRO A 160 -4.91 19.87 3.19
CA PRO A 160 -4.76 21.19 2.58
C PRO A 160 -3.38 21.48 1.99
N ASN A 161 -2.35 20.81 2.50
CA ASN A 161 -0.96 20.92 2.03
C ASN A 161 -0.58 19.80 1.04
N ALA A 162 -1.57 19.25 0.29
CA ALA A 162 -1.31 18.22 -0.71
C ALA A 162 -0.82 18.84 -2.03
N GLU A 163 0.30 18.31 -2.53
CA GLU A 163 0.79 18.48 -3.89
C GLU A 163 0.48 17.23 -4.71
N PHE A 164 0.06 17.41 -5.98
CA PHE A 164 -0.29 16.27 -6.84
C PHE A 164 0.72 16.09 -7.96
N LYS A 165 1.21 14.88 -8.13
CA LYS A 165 2.05 14.45 -9.24
C LYS A 165 1.46 13.23 -9.91
N VAL A 166 1.16 13.34 -11.21
CA VAL A 166 0.64 12.22 -12.01
C VAL A 166 1.75 11.69 -12.92
N ILE A 167 2.07 10.41 -12.81
CA ILE A 167 2.97 9.71 -13.75
C ILE A 167 2.11 9.04 -14.82
N ALA A 168 2.00 9.69 -15.98
CA ALA A 168 1.04 9.33 -17.04
C ALA A 168 1.19 7.90 -17.58
N SER A 169 2.42 7.35 -17.57
CA SER A 169 2.73 6.01 -18.10
C SER A 169 2.53 4.87 -17.09
N ALA A 170 2.26 5.18 -15.82
CA ALA A 170 2.14 4.18 -14.76
C ALA A 170 0.69 3.87 -14.40
N GLY A 171 0.43 2.60 -14.04
CA GLY A 171 -0.77 2.15 -13.36
C GLY A 171 -0.59 2.19 -11.84
N HIS A 172 -1.16 1.20 -11.13
CA HIS A 172 -1.12 1.15 -9.67
C HIS A 172 0.28 0.92 -9.08
N TRP A 173 1.13 0.20 -9.78
CA TRP A 173 2.50 -0.10 -9.33
C TRP A 173 3.49 0.96 -9.79
N VAL A 174 3.23 2.22 -9.49
CA VAL A 174 3.95 3.40 -9.98
C VAL A 174 5.47 3.24 -9.87
N HIS A 175 5.97 2.79 -8.73
CA HIS A 175 7.40 2.59 -8.45
C HIS A 175 8.04 1.44 -9.26
N ALA A 176 7.25 0.48 -9.72
CA ALA A 176 7.71 -0.65 -10.52
C ALA A 176 7.53 -0.41 -12.03
N GLU A 177 6.46 0.27 -12.42
CA GLU A 177 6.11 0.52 -13.82
C GLU A 177 6.86 1.73 -14.41
N ALA A 178 7.19 2.73 -13.57
CA ALA A 178 7.92 3.93 -13.99
C ALA A 178 8.98 4.36 -12.95
N PRO A 179 9.99 3.50 -12.64
CA PRO A 179 10.92 3.72 -11.53
C PRO A 179 11.71 5.04 -11.62
N ALA A 180 12.16 5.43 -12.81
CA ALA A 180 12.91 6.68 -12.99
C ALA A 180 12.05 7.91 -12.68
N ALA A 181 10.83 7.98 -13.23
CA ALA A 181 9.91 9.09 -12.98
C ALA A 181 9.41 9.11 -11.53
N PHE A 182 9.27 7.94 -10.91
CA PHE A 182 8.94 7.81 -9.49
C PHE A 182 10.04 8.40 -8.60
N ILE A 183 11.30 8.02 -8.82
CA ILE A 183 12.46 8.52 -8.07
C ILE A 183 12.59 10.03 -8.25
N GLU A 184 12.53 10.54 -9.50
CA GLU A 184 12.59 11.97 -9.79
C GLU A 184 11.51 12.77 -9.04
N ALA A 185 10.27 12.27 -9.02
CA ALA A 185 9.17 12.93 -8.32
C ALA A 185 9.39 12.97 -6.80
N VAL A 186 9.88 11.87 -6.21
CA VAL A 186 10.18 11.78 -4.78
C VAL A 186 11.36 12.70 -4.42
N GLU A 187 12.46 12.66 -5.18
CA GLU A 187 13.63 13.52 -4.93
C GLU A 187 13.28 15.00 -5.07
N THR A 188 12.51 15.38 -6.10
CA THR A 188 12.06 16.76 -6.31
C THR A 188 11.23 17.27 -5.13
N TYR A 189 10.39 16.42 -4.56
CA TYR A 189 9.55 16.79 -3.41
C TYR A 189 10.35 16.91 -2.10
N LEU A 190 11.42 16.15 -1.95
CA LEU A 190 12.21 16.11 -0.72
C LEU A 190 13.30 17.19 -0.67
N LEU A 191 13.70 17.76 -1.82
CA LEU A 191 14.71 18.83 -1.92
C LEU A 191 14.08 20.22 -1.75
#